data_d39ec90e447f7ff300c72dbb8899dcab
#
_entry.id   d39ec90e447f7ff300c72dbb8899dcab
#
_cell.length_a   1.000
_cell.length_b   1.000
_cell.length_c   1.000
_cell.angle_alpha   90.00
_cell.angle_beta   90.00
_cell.angle_gamma   90.00
#
_symmetry.space_group_name_H-M   'P 1'
#
loop_
_entity.id
_entity.type
_entity.pdbx_description
1 polymer ?
#
loop_
_entity_poly.entity_id
_entity_poly.type
_entity_poly.pdbx_seq_one_letter_code
_entity_poly.pdbx_strand_id
1 'polypeptide(L)'
;SLNGDSIQGKSPTGNYVLGNSSEYRSSLQGYLTELSKGKSCIGAPIFFFFELGTNHLTDASQLVNLDEIARIAKQYNLSIRICGAADSATGTSDINHRLGASRSEYIYSQLLHRGMDKSRISEVNKGGIDTYTPKEANRHTSVMLFFK
;
A
#
# COMPACT_ATOMS: atom_id res chain seq x y z
N SER A 1 18.77 -1.58 -9.05
CA SER A 1 18.87 -1.09 -9.16
C SER A 1 19.07 -0.13 -9.15
N LEU A 2 19.30 0.22 -9.02
CA LEU A 2 19.38 1.09 -9.16
C LEU A 2 19.92 1.53 -9.80
N ASN A 3 20.12 1.33 -10.29
CA ASN A 3 20.41 1.58 -11.04
C ASN A 3 20.60 1.56 -11.77
N GLY A 4 20.64 1.46 -11.99
CA GLY A 4 20.74 1.42 -12.72
C GLY A 4 20.23 1.27 -13.62
N ASP A 5 19.88 0.62 -13.85
CA ASP A 5 19.17 0.62 -14.57
C ASP A 5 18.77 1.50 -14.90
N SER A 6 18.90 1.82 -14.99
CA SER A 6 18.51 2.58 -15.05
C SER A 6 18.05 2.91 -14.41
N ILE A 7 18.07 2.92 -14.00
CA ILE A 7 17.57 3.08 -13.34
C ILE A 7 16.66 3.42 -13.54
N GLN A 8 16.32 3.13 -13.72
CA GLN A 8 15.21 3.34 -13.78
C GLN A 8 14.69 3.19 -12.63
N GLY A 9 14.89 3.69 -12.01
CA GLY A 9 14.54 3.69 -10.80
C GLY A 9 13.54 3.06 -10.33
N LYS A 10 13.54 2.69 -9.34
CA LYS A 10 12.52 2.24 -8.70
C LYS A 10 12.23 3.20 -7.68
N SER A 11 11.02 3.29 -7.24
CA SER A 11 10.59 4.17 -6.18
C SER A 11 11.37 3.85 -4.93
N PRO A 12 11.35 4.73 -3.96
CA PRO A 12 12.05 4.50 -2.69
C PRO A 12 11.65 3.23 -1.99
N THR A 13 10.49 2.67 -2.29
CA THR A 13 10.06 1.45 -1.65
C THR A 13 10.37 0.24 -2.50
N GLY A 14 11.28 0.40 -3.43
CA GLY A 14 11.71 -0.73 -4.16
C GLY A 14 11.16 -0.90 -5.53
N ASN A 15 10.37 -0.03 -5.90
CA ASN A 15 9.98 -0.13 -7.21
C ASN A 15 10.50 0.96 -7.92
N TYR A 16 11.11 1.18 -8.60
CA TYR A 16 11.56 2.28 -9.06
C TYR A 16 11.86 2.91 -10.03
N VAL A 17 12.26 3.74 -10.09
CA VAL A 17 12.14 4.54 -11.14
C VAL A 17 13.17 5.48 -11.22
N LEU A 18 13.50 5.98 -12.23
CA LEU A 18 14.44 6.99 -12.35
C LEU A 18 13.83 8.31 -12.29
N GLY A 19 14.61 9.29 -11.92
CA GLY A 19 14.16 10.59 -11.57
C GLY A 19 13.48 11.41 -12.64
N ASN A 20 13.57 11.00 -13.90
CA ASN A 20 12.90 11.73 -14.96
C ASN A 20 11.48 11.26 -15.24
N SER A 21 11.05 10.22 -14.60
CA SER A 21 9.72 9.71 -14.79
C SER A 21 8.71 10.69 -14.20
N SER A 22 7.63 10.95 -14.92
CA SER A 22 6.55 11.81 -14.41
C SER A 22 5.89 11.20 -13.18
N GLU A 23 5.82 9.88 -13.12
CA GLU A 23 5.27 9.19 -11.96
C GLU A 23 6.14 9.40 -10.73
N TYR A 24 7.46 9.27 -10.91
CA TYR A 24 8.40 9.50 -9.81
C TYR A 24 8.29 10.94 -9.32
N ARG A 25 8.24 11.90 -10.25
CA ARG A 25 8.10 13.31 -9.88
C ARG A 25 6.81 13.59 -9.14
N SER A 26 5.71 12.99 -9.58
CA SER A 26 4.43 13.17 -8.91
C SER A 26 4.48 12.60 -7.50
N SER A 27 5.10 11.43 -7.32
CA SER A 27 5.25 10.81 -6.01
C SER A 27 6.11 11.67 -5.10
N LEU A 28 7.20 12.20 -5.61
CA LEU A 28 8.08 13.07 -4.85
C LEU A 28 7.37 14.36 -4.46
N GLN A 29 6.63 14.95 -5.38
CA GLN A 29 5.88 16.17 -5.11
C GLN A 29 4.81 15.92 -4.03
N GLY A 30 4.13 14.79 -4.09
CA GLY A 30 3.16 14.41 -3.06
C GLY A 30 3.81 14.26 -1.70
N TYR A 31 4.97 13.62 -1.64
CA TYR A 31 5.73 13.44 -0.42
C TYR A 31 6.12 14.80 0.17
N LEU A 32 6.66 15.69 -0.66
CA LEU A 32 7.05 17.03 -0.22
C LEU A 32 5.85 17.85 0.26
N THR A 33 4.72 17.70 -0.41
CA THR A 33 3.49 18.38 -0.02
C THR A 33 3.03 17.92 1.37
N GLU A 34 3.08 16.63 1.64
CA GLU A 34 2.70 16.10 2.94
C GLU A 34 3.66 16.57 4.04
N LEU A 35 4.94 16.61 3.74
CA LEU A 35 5.92 17.13 4.69
C LEU A 35 5.61 18.59 5.03
N SER A 36 5.26 19.39 4.04
CA SER A 36 4.96 20.81 4.24
C SER A 36 3.71 21.02 5.09
N LYS A 37 2.82 20.02 5.12
CA LYS A 37 1.61 20.07 5.96
C LYS A 37 1.83 19.47 7.34
N GLY A 38 3.05 19.04 7.65
CA GLY A 38 3.34 18.38 8.91
C GLY A 38 2.92 16.92 8.94
N LYS A 39 2.56 16.35 7.80
CA LYS A 39 2.26 14.92 7.68
C LYS A 39 3.44 14.26 7.00
N SER A 40 4.09 13.36 7.65
CA SER A 40 5.32 12.77 7.16
C SER A 40 5.07 11.38 6.60
N CYS A 41 4.64 11.34 5.36
CA CYS A 41 4.51 10.08 4.64
C CYS A 41 5.90 9.60 4.20
N ILE A 42 6.17 8.33 4.38
CA ILE A 42 7.49 7.77 4.09
C ILE A 42 7.39 6.85 2.89
N GLY A 43 7.99 7.26 1.79
CA GLY A 43 8.05 6.45 0.59
C GLY A 43 6.72 6.35 -0.15
N ALA A 44 6.64 5.39 -1.04
CA ALA A 44 5.44 5.10 -1.81
C ALA A 44 4.61 4.02 -1.14
N PRO A 45 3.33 3.90 -1.49
CA PRO A 45 2.51 2.81 -0.97
C PRO A 45 3.09 1.45 -1.34
N ILE A 46 2.95 0.49 -0.45
CA ILE A 46 3.31 -0.90 -0.70
C ILE A 46 2.03 -1.67 -0.94
N PHE A 47 1.95 -2.36 -2.07
CA PHE A 47 0.71 -3.03 -2.49
C PHE A 47 0.73 -4.52 -2.18
N PHE A 48 -0.43 -5.02 -1.79
CA PHE A 48 -0.69 -6.44 -1.55
C PHE A 48 -1.87 -6.83 -2.41
N PHE A 49 -1.70 -7.78 -3.31
CA PHE A 49 -2.70 -8.12 -4.31
C PHE A 49 -3.48 -9.37 -3.91
N PHE A 50 -4.77 -9.36 -4.24
CA PHE A 50 -5.70 -10.42 -3.84
C PHE A 50 -6.33 -11.10 -5.04
N GLU A 51 -6.70 -12.35 -4.87
CA GLU A 51 -7.42 -13.11 -5.88
C GLU A 51 -8.82 -12.58 -6.06
N LEU A 52 -9.37 -12.78 -7.24
CA LEU A 52 -10.71 -12.30 -7.60
C LEU A 52 -11.73 -12.72 -6.54
N GLY A 53 -12.48 -11.75 -6.05
CA GLY A 53 -13.59 -12.00 -5.14
C GLY A 53 -13.19 -12.52 -3.76
N THR A 54 -11.93 -12.40 -3.37
CA THR A 54 -11.45 -12.94 -2.10
C THR A 54 -10.60 -11.94 -1.35
N ASN A 55 -10.30 -12.28 -0.10
CA ASN A 55 -9.25 -11.62 0.68
C ASN A 55 -8.03 -12.54 0.83
N HIS A 56 -7.79 -13.38 -0.18
CA HIS A 56 -6.62 -14.26 -0.21
C HIS A 56 -5.57 -13.65 -1.13
N LEU A 57 -4.36 -13.54 -0.65
CA LEU A 57 -3.26 -12.97 -1.45
C LEU A 57 -2.99 -13.83 -2.68
N THR A 58 -2.67 -13.19 -3.80
CA THR A 58 -2.29 -13.89 -5.01
C THR A 58 -1.00 -14.68 -4.83
N ASP A 59 -0.16 -14.25 -3.91
CA ASP A 59 1.11 -14.91 -3.61
C ASP A 59 1.44 -14.67 -2.15
N ALA A 60 1.55 -15.73 -1.39
CA ALA A 60 1.84 -15.64 0.03
C ALA A 60 3.23 -15.08 0.33
N SER A 61 4.14 -15.10 -0.64
CA SER A 61 5.46 -14.49 -0.45
C SER A 61 5.37 -12.97 -0.19
N GLN A 62 4.25 -12.35 -0.55
CA GLN A 62 4.00 -10.94 -0.25
C GLN A 62 4.01 -10.67 1.25
N LEU A 63 3.78 -11.69 2.08
CA LEU A 63 3.79 -11.53 3.53
C LEU A 63 5.17 -11.10 4.06
N VAL A 64 6.23 -11.34 3.31
CA VAL A 64 7.55 -10.88 3.70
C VAL A 64 7.59 -9.35 3.75
N ASN A 65 6.79 -8.70 2.92
CA ASN A 65 6.69 -7.23 2.97
C ASN A 65 6.05 -6.77 4.28
N LEU A 66 5.09 -7.52 4.80
CA LEU A 66 4.49 -7.19 6.09
C LEU A 66 5.46 -7.40 7.25
N ASP A 67 6.30 -8.43 7.14
CA ASP A 67 7.36 -8.64 8.14
C ASP A 67 8.24 -7.39 8.22
N GLU A 68 8.65 -6.88 7.07
CA GLU A 68 9.54 -5.72 7.00
C GLU A 68 8.84 -4.43 7.40
N ILE A 69 7.60 -4.24 6.99
CA ILE A 69 6.80 -3.07 7.39
C ILE A 69 6.69 -3.03 8.91
N ALA A 70 6.31 -4.15 9.52
CA ALA A 70 6.15 -4.20 10.96
C ALA A 70 7.48 -3.97 11.68
N ARG A 71 8.55 -4.56 11.17
CA ARG A 71 9.88 -4.40 11.75
C ARG A 71 10.30 -2.93 11.76
N ILE A 72 10.17 -2.27 10.61
CA ILE A 72 10.57 -0.87 10.46
C ILE A 72 9.65 0.04 11.29
N ALA A 73 8.36 -0.20 11.21
CA ALA A 73 7.40 0.63 11.94
C ALA A 73 7.63 0.57 13.46
N LYS A 74 7.93 -0.61 13.97
CA LYS A 74 8.23 -0.77 15.41
C LYS A 74 9.57 -0.13 15.77
N GLN A 75 10.57 -0.31 14.93
CA GLN A 75 11.91 0.22 15.20
C GLN A 75 11.92 1.75 15.24
N TYR A 76 11.20 2.38 14.33
CA TYR A 76 11.21 3.85 14.21
C TYR A 76 9.92 4.50 14.71
N ASN A 77 9.06 3.72 15.35
CA ASN A 77 7.83 4.23 15.98
C ASN A 77 6.92 4.92 14.98
N LEU A 78 6.68 4.25 13.85
CA LEU A 78 5.90 4.81 12.76
C LEU A 78 4.43 4.42 12.87
N SER A 79 3.59 5.19 12.21
CA SER A 79 2.17 4.87 12.03
C SER A 79 1.94 4.26 10.65
N ILE A 80 0.89 3.49 10.52
CA ILE A 80 0.55 2.77 9.30
C ILE A 80 -0.86 3.13 8.87
N ARG A 81 -1.04 3.41 7.58
CA ARG A 81 -2.39 3.54 7.00
C ARG A 81 -2.59 2.42 5.99
N ILE A 82 -3.70 1.72 6.12
CA ILE A 82 -4.10 0.63 5.25
C ILE A 82 -5.27 1.10 4.40
N CYS A 83 -5.20 0.90 3.08
CA CYS A 83 -6.30 1.24 2.19
C CYS A 83 -6.72 -0.01 1.42
N GLY A 84 -7.90 -0.52 1.68
CA GLY A 84 -8.45 -1.68 0.99
C GLY A 84 -9.23 -1.26 -0.24
N ALA A 85 -9.16 -2.05 -1.31
CA ALA A 85 -9.80 -1.75 -2.58
C ALA A 85 -10.25 -3.00 -3.30
N ALA A 86 -11.20 -2.83 -4.19
CA ALA A 86 -11.71 -3.87 -5.07
C ALA A 86 -11.76 -3.33 -6.49
N ASP A 87 -11.82 -4.24 -7.45
CA ASP A 87 -11.89 -3.91 -8.86
C ASP A 87 -13.33 -3.55 -9.24
N SER A 88 -13.58 -2.30 -9.61
CA SER A 88 -14.93 -1.83 -9.93
C SER A 88 -15.47 -2.42 -11.22
N ALA A 89 -14.62 -3.01 -12.05
CA ALA A 89 -15.07 -3.65 -13.29
C ALA A 89 -15.73 -5.00 -13.03
N THR A 90 -15.66 -5.51 -11.80
CA THR A 90 -16.26 -6.80 -11.44
C THR A 90 -17.12 -6.60 -10.19
N GLY A 91 -18.21 -7.35 -10.11
CA GLY A 91 -19.07 -7.31 -8.93
C GLY A 91 -19.93 -6.07 -8.85
N THR A 92 -20.67 -5.96 -7.76
CA THR A 92 -21.55 -4.81 -7.50
C THR A 92 -20.84 -3.85 -6.54
N SER A 93 -21.41 -2.67 -6.39
CA SER A 93 -20.90 -1.67 -5.44
C SER A 93 -20.87 -2.22 -4.02
N ASP A 94 -21.92 -2.93 -3.60
CA ASP A 94 -21.96 -3.53 -2.26
C ASP A 94 -20.90 -4.60 -2.06
N ILE A 95 -20.74 -5.47 -3.04
CA ILE A 95 -19.73 -6.52 -2.98
C ILE A 95 -18.34 -5.90 -2.91
N ASN A 96 -18.08 -4.89 -3.73
CA ASN A 96 -16.78 -4.24 -3.78
C ASN A 96 -16.47 -3.50 -2.48
N HIS A 97 -17.48 -2.92 -1.86
CA HIS A 97 -17.30 -2.27 -0.57
C HIS A 97 -16.92 -3.30 0.50
N ARG A 98 -17.58 -4.45 0.51
CA ARG A 98 -17.26 -5.52 1.46
C ARG A 98 -15.89 -6.13 1.21
N LEU A 99 -15.52 -6.29 -0.06
CA LEU A 99 -14.19 -6.80 -0.41
C LEU A 99 -13.09 -5.83 0.03
N GLY A 100 -13.27 -4.55 -0.22
CA GLY A 100 -12.31 -3.55 0.22
C GLY A 100 -12.10 -3.60 1.73
N ALA A 101 -13.18 -3.68 2.48
CA ALA A 101 -13.11 -3.78 3.94
C ALA A 101 -12.41 -5.07 4.37
N SER A 102 -12.76 -6.19 3.75
CA SER A 102 -12.21 -7.50 4.11
C SER A 102 -10.72 -7.58 3.82
N ARG A 103 -10.28 -6.99 2.73
CA ARG A 103 -8.86 -6.96 2.35
C ARG A 103 -8.04 -6.08 3.28
N SER A 104 -8.60 -4.96 3.67
CA SER A 104 -7.99 -4.08 4.66
C SER A 104 -7.88 -4.79 6.01
N GLU A 105 -8.95 -5.46 6.41
CA GLU A 105 -9.00 -6.17 7.69
C GLU A 105 -7.98 -7.31 7.73
N TYR A 106 -7.79 -8.00 6.62
CA TYR A 106 -6.79 -9.07 6.55
C TYR A 106 -5.39 -8.52 6.83
N ILE A 107 -5.01 -7.41 6.20
CA ILE A 107 -3.71 -6.79 6.42
C ILE A 107 -3.59 -6.26 7.86
N TYR A 108 -4.66 -5.67 8.36
CA TYR A 108 -4.71 -5.19 9.74
C TYR A 108 -4.41 -6.32 10.73
N SER A 109 -5.09 -7.46 10.58
CA SER A 109 -4.89 -8.62 11.43
C SER A 109 -3.46 -9.14 11.34
N GLN A 110 -2.89 -9.17 10.14
CA GLN A 110 -1.52 -9.62 9.92
C GLN A 110 -0.51 -8.70 10.61
N LEU A 111 -0.76 -7.41 10.64
CA LEU A 111 0.10 -6.46 11.33
C LEU A 111 0.01 -6.61 12.85
N LEU A 112 -1.19 -6.87 13.37
CA LEU A 112 -1.35 -7.14 14.80
C LEU A 112 -0.59 -8.40 15.22
N HIS A 113 -0.64 -9.45 14.39
CA HIS A 113 0.10 -10.69 14.66
C HIS A 113 1.60 -10.44 14.68
N ARG A 114 2.08 -9.40 14.02
CA ARG A 114 3.49 -9.02 14.00
C ARG A 114 3.85 -8.02 15.07
N GLY A 115 2.96 -7.79 16.01
CA GLY A 115 3.23 -6.97 17.18
C GLY A 115 3.03 -5.48 17.01
N MET A 116 2.34 -5.07 15.94
CA MET A 116 1.99 -3.65 15.80
C MET A 116 0.91 -3.27 16.79
N ASP A 117 1.05 -2.09 17.37
CA ASP A 117 0.05 -1.53 18.25
C ASP A 117 -1.12 -1.02 17.39
N LYS A 118 -2.33 -1.44 17.72
CA LYS A 118 -3.52 -1.04 16.97
C LYS A 118 -3.72 0.48 16.96
N SER A 119 -3.24 1.19 17.96
CA SER A 119 -3.36 2.64 18.02
C SER A 119 -2.53 3.34 16.94
N ARG A 120 -1.64 2.61 16.28
CA ARG A 120 -0.78 3.14 15.23
C ARG A 120 -1.23 2.74 13.84
N ILE A 121 -2.36 2.07 13.73
CA ILE A 121 -2.86 1.61 12.44
C ILE A 121 -4.20 2.27 12.15
N SER A 122 -4.35 2.85 10.99
CA SER A 122 -5.64 3.34 10.50
C SER A 122 -6.01 2.61 9.22
N GLU A 123 -7.30 2.45 8.99
CA GLU A 123 -7.83 1.76 7.82
C GLU A 123 -8.75 2.68 7.04
N VAL A 124 -8.66 2.57 5.71
CA VAL A 124 -9.56 3.26 4.79
C VAL A 124 -10.07 2.23 3.80
N ASN A 125 -11.36 2.24 3.54
CA ASN A 125 -11.97 1.38 2.53
C ASN A 125 -12.34 2.22 1.32
N LYS A 126 -11.68 1.97 0.20
CA LYS A 126 -11.95 2.68 -1.05
C LYS A 126 -13.06 2.03 -1.88
N GLY A 127 -13.49 0.83 -1.51
CA GLY A 127 -14.49 0.10 -2.29
C GLY A 127 -13.99 -0.22 -3.68
N GLY A 128 -14.87 -0.15 -4.66
CA GLY A 128 -14.49 -0.42 -6.05
C GLY A 128 -13.75 0.74 -6.67
N ILE A 129 -12.62 0.46 -7.29
CA ILE A 129 -11.78 1.45 -7.98
C ILE A 129 -11.40 0.95 -9.37
N ASP A 130 -11.02 1.86 -10.24
CA ASP A 130 -10.48 1.54 -11.56
C ASP A 130 -9.20 2.32 -11.85
N THR A 131 -8.43 2.58 -10.81
CA THR A 131 -7.25 3.44 -10.86
C THR A 131 -6.13 2.85 -11.71
N TYR A 132 -5.99 1.54 -11.69
CA TYR A 132 -4.83 0.87 -12.27
C TYR A 132 -5.18 -0.04 -13.43
N THR A 133 -4.20 -0.29 -14.29
CA THR A 133 -4.26 -1.24 -15.37
C THR A 133 -3.10 -2.23 -15.23
N PRO A 134 -3.32 -3.53 -15.38
CA PRO A 134 -4.59 -4.18 -15.69
C PRO A 134 -5.57 -4.13 -14.52
N LYS A 135 -6.82 -4.49 -14.76
CA LYS A 135 -7.87 -4.35 -13.74
C LYS A 135 -7.59 -5.16 -12.48
N GLU A 136 -6.85 -6.26 -12.60
CA GLU A 136 -6.45 -7.09 -11.46
C GLU A 136 -5.63 -6.31 -10.44
N ALA A 137 -4.93 -5.26 -10.88
CA ALA A 137 -4.14 -4.44 -9.98
C ALA A 137 -4.99 -3.62 -9.01
N ASN A 138 -6.29 -3.53 -9.27
CA ASN A 138 -7.22 -2.84 -8.36
C ASN A 138 -7.70 -3.73 -7.21
N ARG A 139 -7.37 -5.02 -7.23
CA ARG A 139 -7.73 -5.99 -6.18
C ARG A 139 -6.61 -6.01 -5.14
N HIS A 140 -6.58 -4.97 -4.32
CA HIS A 140 -5.42 -4.80 -3.46
C HIS A 140 -5.74 -4.15 -2.11
N THR A 141 -4.76 -4.19 -1.25
CA THR A 141 -4.64 -3.32 -0.10
C THR A 141 -3.32 -2.59 -0.26
N SER A 142 -3.30 -1.30 -0.05
CA SER A 142 -2.06 -0.54 -0.03
C SER A 142 -1.74 -0.12 1.40
N VAL A 143 -0.46 -0.09 1.72
CA VAL A 143 0.02 0.24 3.06
C VAL A 143 1.00 1.39 2.94
N MET A 144 0.80 2.42 3.74
CA MET A 144 1.68 3.57 3.79
C MET A 144 2.20 3.77 5.21
N LEU A 145 3.45 4.18 5.30
CA LEU A 145 4.10 4.49 6.57
C LEU A 145 4.17 6.00 6.78
N PHE A 146 4.02 6.42 8.02
CA PHE A 146 4.06 7.82 8.39
C PHE A 146 4.89 8.01 9.65
N PHE A 147 5.56 9.12 9.76
CA PHE A 147 6.06 9.55 11.05
C PHE A 147 4.86 9.89 11.92
N LYS A 148 4.99 9.57 13.14
CA LYS A 148 3.88 9.71 14.05
C LYS A 148 3.34 11.12 14.15
#